data_1675b6ea5e424f4bb5850bf9fd9a5bf2
#
_entry.id   1675b6ea5e424f4bb5850bf9fd9a5bf2
#
_cell.length_a   1.000
_cell.length_b   1.000
_cell.length_c   1.000
_cell.angle_alpha   90.00
_cell.angle_beta   90.00
_cell.angle_gamma   90.00
#
_symmetry.space_group_name_H-M   'P 1'
#
loop_
_entity.id
_entity.type
_entity.pdbx_description
1 polymer ?
#
loop_
_entity_poly.entity_id
_entity_poly.type
_entity_poly.pdbx_seq_one_letter_code
_entity_poly.pdbx_strand_id
1 'polypeptide(L)'
;MLKPSGRIVLGTENRYAIKYICGDRDPYTNHNFDGIENYRRLTAADRKNIVGRCYSMAELKDMLAESGFQHNKFYSVMPSLEETQLVYAHEYMPVEELAMRYFPLYNYPDSVFLEEQYLYTDLIKNGLFHKMANAYIIECSLDGTHDETLHATVSLDRGHDNALVTGICQHDGIKSVYKKAVYPEGIKKLDTMQDNQDNLRSRGINVVDSHVDGDVFLMPFIDKPIAMNELKAVAKRNLDEYLAAMDVMYELILNSSEHSDIISEKDKNSANGRDLGPILSKGYIDMMPLNCFYDAEQKNPKDRYIY
;
A
#
# COMPACT_ATOMS: atom_id res chain seq x y z
N MET A 1 -18.88 -2.11 -29.57
CA MET A 1 -18.97 -3.54 -29.22
C MET A 1 -17.62 -3.98 -28.67
N LEU A 2 -17.57 -4.63 -27.52
CA LEU A 2 -16.31 -5.13 -26.95
C LEU A 2 -15.79 -6.29 -27.80
N LYS A 3 -14.45 -6.34 -28.02
CA LYS A 3 -13.82 -7.50 -28.66
C LYS A 3 -13.90 -8.73 -27.72
N PRO A 4 -13.83 -9.97 -28.21
CA PRO A 4 -13.89 -11.17 -27.35
C PRO A 4 -12.88 -11.16 -26.19
N SER A 5 -11.65 -10.70 -26.44
CA SER A 5 -10.58 -10.53 -25.42
C SER A 5 -10.55 -9.12 -24.83
N GLY A 6 -11.56 -8.29 -25.08
CA GLY A 6 -11.63 -6.94 -24.56
C GLY A 6 -12.03 -6.92 -23.09
N ARG A 7 -11.52 -5.94 -22.35
CA ARG A 7 -11.83 -5.73 -20.95
C ARG A 7 -12.48 -4.38 -20.73
N ILE A 8 -13.35 -4.29 -19.74
CA ILE A 8 -13.88 -3.03 -19.22
C ILE A 8 -13.37 -2.90 -17.80
N VAL A 9 -12.88 -1.71 -17.45
CA VAL A 9 -12.52 -1.35 -16.09
C VAL A 9 -13.50 -0.28 -15.62
N LEU A 10 -14.18 -0.55 -14.51
CA LEU A 10 -15.15 0.35 -13.90
C LEU A 10 -14.65 0.79 -12.54
N GLY A 11 -14.79 2.07 -12.22
CA GLY A 11 -14.57 2.61 -10.88
C GLY A 11 -15.91 3.06 -10.29
N THR A 12 -16.18 2.72 -9.02
CA THR A 12 -17.43 3.12 -8.34
C THR A 12 -17.24 3.16 -6.83
N GLU A 13 -17.92 4.13 -6.20
CA GLU A 13 -18.03 4.21 -4.74
C GLU A 13 -18.91 3.08 -4.19
N ASN A 14 -18.54 2.58 -3.01
CA ASN A 14 -19.31 1.58 -2.29
C ASN A 14 -20.29 2.25 -1.33
N ARG A 15 -21.59 2.00 -1.44
CA ARG A 15 -22.58 2.57 -0.50
C ARG A 15 -22.43 2.09 0.94
N TYR A 16 -21.76 0.96 1.17
CA TYR A 16 -21.40 0.44 2.49
C TYR A 16 -19.95 0.75 2.89
N ALA A 17 -19.36 1.77 2.26
CA ALA A 17 -18.01 2.22 2.61
C ALA A 17 -17.91 2.55 4.09
N ILE A 18 -16.79 2.12 4.71
CA ILE A 18 -16.54 2.39 6.12
C ILE A 18 -16.54 3.89 6.43
N LYS A 19 -16.06 4.74 5.51
CA LYS A 19 -16.09 6.20 5.66
C LYS A 19 -17.49 6.75 5.92
N TYR A 20 -18.54 6.20 5.27
CA TYR A 20 -19.92 6.64 5.49
C TYR A 20 -20.46 6.17 6.84
N ILE A 21 -20.01 5.01 7.32
CA ILE A 21 -20.35 4.53 8.67
C ILE A 21 -19.66 5.39 9.73
N CYS A 22 -18.45 5.88 9.45
CA CYS A 22 -17.72 6.82 10.32
C CYS A 22 -18.30 8.24 10.33
N GLY A 23 -19.28 8.53 9.47
CA GLY A 23 -19.99 9.80 9.46
C GLY A 23 -19.73 10.69 8.26
N ASP A 24 -18.90 10.26 7.28
CA ASP A 24 -18.80 11.00 6.04
C ASP A 24 -20.13 11.03 5.29
N ARG A 25 -20.37 12.07 4.50
CA ARG A 25 -21.64 12.24 3.80
C ARG A 25 -21.60 11.57 2.43
N ASP A 26 -22.77 11.11 1.99
CA ASP A 26 -22.96 10.61 0.64
C ASP A 26 -22.62 11.70 -0.40
N PRO A 27 -21.79 11.41 -1.42
CA PRO A 27 -21.31 12.42 -2.37
C PRO A 27 -22.39 12.96 -3.29
N TYR A 28 -23.51 12.28 -3.44
CA TYR A 28 -24.61 12.69 -4.33
C TYR A 28 -25.72 13.47 -3.63
N THR A 29 -25.91 13.21 -2.34
CA THR A 29 -27.00 13.84 -1.56
C THR A 29 -26.50 14.84 -0.53
N ASN A 30 -25.23 14.81 -0.16
CA ASN A 30 -24.61 15.59 0.92
C ASN A 30 -25.23 15.30 2.32
N HIS A 31 -25.92 14.17 2.47
CA HIS A 31 -26.50 13.75 3.74
C HIS A 31 -25.82 12.48 4.26
N ASN A 32 -25.81 12.34 5.59
CA ASN A 32 -25.31 11.14 6.23
C ASN A 32 -26.26 9.96 5.99
N PHE A 33 -25.68 8.78 5.69
CA PHE A 33 -26.36 7.48 5.62
C PHE A 33 -27.35 7.26 4.47
N ASP A 34 -27.57 8.23 3.58
CA ASP A 34 -28.52 8.08 2.48
C ASP A 34 -28.20 6.88 1.59
N GLY A 35 -26.91 6.70 1.20
CA GLY A 35 -26.46 5.54 0.44
C GLY A 35 -26.66 4.23 1.22
N ILE A 36 -26.28 4.19 2.50
CA ILE A 36 -26.43 3.02 3.38
C ILE A 36 -27.90 2.57 3.44
N GLU A 37 -28.83 3.53 3.56
CA GLU A 37 -30.27 3.27 3.58
C GLU A 37 -30.90 3.11 2.19
N ASN A 38 -30.09 2.93 1.15
CA ASN A 38 -30.53 2.77 -0.22
C ASN A 38 -31.41 3.94 -0.72
N TYR A 39 -31.06 5.16 -0.30
CA TYR A 39 -31.73 6.40 -0.73
C TYR A 39 -33.26 6.44 -0.45
N ARG A 40 -33.73 5.65 0.51
CA ARG A 40 -35.17 5.53 0.81
C ARG A 40 -35.80 6.83 1.34
N ARG A 41 -34.98 7.71 1.95
CA ARG A 41 -35.45 8.99 2.51
C ARG A 41 -35.69 10.05 1.44
N LEU A 42 -35.17 9.89 0.23
CA LEU A 42 -35.32 10.86 -0.83
C LEU A 42 -36.77 10.96 -1.28
N THR A 43 -37.26 12.17 -1.42
CA THR A 43 -38.56 12.44 -2.04
C THR A 43 -38.56 12.12 -3.54
N ALA A 44 -39.73 12.07 -4.16
CA ALA A 44 -39.83 11.85 -5.61
C ALA A 44 -39.14 13.01 -6.42
N ALA A 45 -39.14 14.23 -5.87
CA ALA A 45 -38.45 15.37 -6.45
C ALA A 45 -36.95 15.23 -6.36
N ASP A 46 -36.41 14.85 -5.17
CA ASP A 46 -34.97 14.63 -4.96
C ASP A 46 -34.43 13.53 -5.86
N ARG A 47 -35.16 12.41 -6.00
CA ARG A 47 -34.79 11.30 -6.87
C ARG A 47 -34.67 11.68 -8.35
N LYS A 48 -35.39 12.69 -8.81
CA LYS A 48 -35.28 13.20 -10.17
C LYS A 48 -34.07 14.08 -10.38
N ASN A 49 -33.54 14.69 -9.31
CA ASN A 49 -32.45 15.64 -9.35
C ASN A 49 -31.10 15.04 -9.02
N ILE A 50 -31.07 13.84 -8.41
CA ILE A 50 -29.84 13.15 -8.08
C ILE A 50 -29.12 12.70 -9.35
N VAL A 51 -27.84 13.07 -9.48
CA VAL A 51 -27.03 12.82 -10.69
C VAL A 51 -26.35 11.45 -10.67
N GLY A 52 -26.36 10.75 -9.54
CA GLY A 52 -25.75 9.44 -9.38
C GLY A 52 -26.08 8.83 -8.03
N ARG A 53 -25.58 7.63 -7.77
CA ARG A 53 -25.70 6.95 -6.48
C ARG A 53 -24.56 5.96 -6.27
N CYS A 54 -24.25 5.68 -5.01
CA CYS A 54 -23.37 4.57 -4.65
C CYS A 54 -24.13 3.23 -4.71
N TYR A 55 -23.41 2.17 -5.06
CA TYR A 55 -23.94 0.81 -5.16
C TYR A 55 -23.24 -0.11 -4.18
N SER A 56 -23.92 -1.16 -3.72
CA SER A 56 -23.28 -2.25 -3.00
C SER A 56 -22.62 -3.23 -3.96
N MET A 57 -21.68 -4.01 -3.45
CA MET A 57 -21.03 -5.07 -4.23
C MET A 57 -22.04 -6.05 -4.84
N ALA A 58 -23.10 -6.41 -4.10
CA ALA A 58 -24.12 -7.32 -4.59
C ALA A 58 -24.89 -6.73 -5.78
N GLU A 59 -25.36 -5.48 -5.66
CA GLU A 59 -26.02 -4.77 -6.75
C GLU A 59 -25.12 -4.67 -8.00
N LEU A 60 -23.82 -4.37 -7.82
CA LEU A 60 -22.86 -4.31 -8.92
C LEU A 60 -22.71 -5.66 -9.62
N LYS A 61 -22.60 -6.76 -8.87
CA LYS A 61 -22.52 -8.12 -9.43
C LYS A 61 -23.77 -8.47 -10.24
N ASP A 62 -24.95 -8.16 -9.70
CA ASP A 62 -26.24 -8.42 -10.38
C ASP A 62 -26.33 -7.64 -11.69
N MET A 63 -26.02 -6.33 -11.66
CA MET A 63 -26.02 -5.48 -12.87
C MET A 63 -25.02 -5.94 -13.92
N LEU A 64 -23.82 -6.36 -13.52
CA LEU A 64 -22.81 -6.90 -14.44
C LEU A 64 -23.28 -8.22 -15.07
N ALA A 65 -23.86 -9.12 -14.28
CA ALA A 65 -24.39 -10.38 -14.78
C ALA A 65 -25.55 -10.16 -15.76
N GLU A 66 -26.49 -9.27 -15.45
CA GLU A 66 -27.58 -8.86 -16.35
C GLU A 66 -27.09 -8.21 -17.64
N SER A 67 -25.94 -7.51 -17.57
CA SER A 67 -25.30 -6.89 -18.73
C SER A 67 -24.42 -7.87 -19.54
N GLY A 68 -24.36 -9.15 -19.16
CA GLY A 68 -23.63 -10.21 -19.86
C GLY A 68 -22.18 -10.40 -19.40
N PHE A 69 -21.72 -9.68 -18.37
CA PHE A 69 -20.40 -9.87 -17.80
C PHE A 69 -20.43 -10.87 -16.64
N GLN A 70 -20.26 -12.16 -16.97
CA GLN A 70 -20.21 -13.23 -15.97
C GLN A 70 -18.87 -13.32 -15.25
N HIS A 71 -17.80 -12.83 -15.87
CA HIS A 71 -16.45 -12.84 -15.34
C HIS A 71 -16.06 -11.43 -14.92
N ASN A 72 -15.91 -11.24 -13.61
CA ASN A 72 -15.52 -9.96 -13.03
C ASN A 72 -14.57 -10.14 -11.85
N LYS A 73 -13.55 -9.32 -11.79
CA LYS A 73 -12.58 -9.26 -10.70
C LYS A 73 -12.74 -7.92 -9.98
N PHE A 74 -13.02 -7.99 -8.69
CA PHE A 74 -13.19 -6.81 -7.84
C PHE A 74 -11.89 -6.50 -7.11
N TYR A 75 -11.59 -5.23 -7.06
CA TYR A 75 -10.52 -4.66 -6.25
C TYR A 75 -11.10 -3.63 -5.28
N SER A 76 -10.77 -3.78 -4.01
CA SER A 76 -11.05 -2.78 -2.98
C SER A 76 -10.07 -1.63 -3.10
N VAL A 77 -10.55 -0.40 -3.12
CA VAL A 77 -9.75 0.82 -3.32
C VAL A 77 -9.85 1.72 -2.10
N MET A 78 -8.73 2.30 -1.70
CA MET A 78 -8.59 3.19 -0.56
C MET A 78 -7.60 4.31 -0.84
N PRO A 79 -7.79 5.51 -0.30
CA PRO A 79 -8.97 6.01 0.42
C PRO A 79 -10.17 6.28 -0.50
N SER A 80 -9.94 6.61 -1.77
CA SER A 80 -10.97 6.93 -2.76
C SER A 80 -10.49 6.57 -4.17
N LEU A 81 -11.36 6.74 -5.17
CA LEU A 81 -10.97 6.59 -6.57
C LEU A 81 -10.12 7.76 -7.07
N GLU A 82 -10.34 8.96 -6.54
CA GLU A 82 -9.63 10.18 -6.94
C GLU A 82 -8.19 10.18 -6.44
N GLU A 83 -7.97 9.66 -5.23
CA GLU A 83 -6.65 9.57 -4.61
C GLU A 83 -6.34 8.12 -4.21
N THR A 84 -6.31 7.24 -5.20
CA THR A 84 -6.02 5.82 -4.97
C THR A 84 -4.61 5.63 -4.42
N GLN A 85 -4.50 5.12 -3.20
CA GLN A 85 -3.23 4.77 -2.56
C GLN A 85 -3.04 3.26 -2.45
N LEU A 86 -4.11 2.53 -2.11
CA LEU A 86 -4.09 1.10 -1.87
C LEU A 86 -5.18 0.40 -2.69
N VAL A 87 -4.81 -0.69 -3.35
CA VAL A 87 -5.71 -1.54 -4.14
C VAL A 87 -5.50 -2.98 -3.70
N TYR A 88 -6.59 -3.70 -3.40
CA TYR A 88 -6.57 -5.10 -2.98
C TYR A 88 -7.58 -5.91 -3.78
N ALA A 89 -7.12 -6.91 -4.51
CA ALA A 89 -8.00 -7.91 -5.13
C ALA A 89 -8.77 -8.68 -4.03
N HIS A 90 -10.00 -9.11 -4.31
CA HIS A 90 -10.83 -9.77 -3.31
C HIS A 90 -10.31 -11.12 -2.84
N GLU A 91 -9.42 -11.74 -3.59
CA GLU A 91 -8.68 -12.94 -3.21
C GLU A 91 -7.46 -12.67 -2.32
N TYR A 92 -7.16 -11.39 -2.02
CA TYR A 92 -5.99 -11.01 -1.23
C TYR A 92 -6.38 -10.09 -0.07
N MET A 93 -6.13 -10.53 1.15
CA MET A 93 -6.36 -9.73 2.36
C MET A 93 -5.11 -8.94 2.73
N PRO A 94 -5.25 -7.70 3.24
CA PRO A 94 -4.13 -6.96 3.82
C PRO A 94 -3.46 -7.76 4.94
N VAL A 95 -2.13 -7.82 4.92
CA VAL A 95 -1.30 -8.42 5.98
C VAL A 95 -0.62 -7.37 6.84
N GLU A 96 -0.50 -6.16 6.35
CA GLU A 96 0.06 -5.00 7.04
C GLU A 96 -0.96 -4.32 7.96
N GLU A 97 -0.45 -3.56 8.94
CA GLU A 97 -1.27 -2.71 9.80
C GLU A 97 -1.67 -1.44 9.02
N LEU A 98 -2.89 -1.43 8.47
CA LEU A 98 -3.37 -0.34 7.61
C LEU A 98 -3.36 1.02 8.29
N ALA A 99 -3.58 1.09 9.62
CA ALA A 99 -3.48 2.34 10.38
C ALA A 99 -2.13 3.05 10.24
N MET A 100 -1.07 2.33 9.88
CA MET A 100 0.28 2.88 9.67
C MET A 100 0.58 3.24 8.21
N ARG A 101 -0.27 2.84 7.29
CA ARG A 101 -0.04 2.95 5.84
C ARG A 101 -1.09 3.75 5.09
N TYR A 102 -2.11 4.20 5.79
CA TYR A 102 -3.32 4.71 5.19
C TYR A 102 -3.78 5.98 5.86
N PHE A 103 -4.06 6.99 5.06
CA PHE A 103 -4.63 8.26 5.52
C PHE A 103 -6.04 8.39 4.94
N PRO A 104 -7.08 8.43 5.80
CA PRO A 104 -8.46 8.60 5.34
C PRO A 104 -8.65 9.90 4.56
N LEU A 105 -9.49 9.84 3.55
CA LEU A 105 -9.95 10.99 2.79
C LEU A 105 -11.47 11.06 2.87
N TYR A 106 -11.98 12.14 3.43
CA TYR A 106 -13.41 12.37 3.62
C TYR A 106 -13.92 13.50 2.74
N ASN A 107 -15.12 13.34 2.19
CA ASN A 107 -15.82 14.39 1.46
C ASN A 107 -16.21 15.55 2.39
N TYR A 108 -16.57 15.20 3.63
CA TYR A 108 -17.05 16.14 4.66
C TYR A 108 -16.40 15.82 6.01
N PRO A 109 -15.13 16.22 6.23
CA PRO A 109 -14.39 15.89 7.47
C PRO A 109 -15.11 16.34 8.75
N ASP A 110 -15.81 17.47 8.70
CA ASP A 110 -16.54 18.05 9.85
C ASP A 110 -17.72 17.16 10.32
N SER A 111 -18.18 16.22 9.51
CA SER A 111 -19.28 15.31 9.86
C SER A 111 -18.80 13.97 10.43
N VAL A 112 -17.49 13.70 10.35
CA VAL A 112 -16.89 12.43 10.76
C VAL A 112 -16.75 12.37 12.29
N PHE A 113 -17.15 11.25 12.89
CA PHE A 113 -17.11 11.03 14.34
C PHE A 113 -16.32 9.77 14.74
N LEU A 114 -15.91 8.95 13.80
CA LEU A 114 -15.03 7.80 13.99
C LEU A 114 -13.86 7.86 13.00
N GLU A 115 -12.70 7.41 13.43
CA GLU A 115 -11.50 7.32 12.59
C GLU A 115 -11.41 5.93 11.96
N GLU A 116 -11.74 5.82 10.68
CA GLU A 116 -11.85 4.53 9.97
C GLU A 116 -10.56 3.70 9.98
N GLN A 117 -9.38 4.34 10.00
CA GLN A 117 -8.10 3.66 9.97
C GLN A 117 -7.90 2.69 11.15
N TYR A 118 -8.49 2.97 12.30
CA TYR A 118 -8.41 2.10 13.48
C TYR A 118 -9.39 0.94 13.46
N LEU A 119 -10.35 0.93 12.54
CA LEU A 119 -11.35 -0.13 12.43
C LEU A 119 -10.89 -1.29 11.52
N TYR A 120 -9.95 -1.06 10.62
CA TYR A 120 -9.56 -2.04 9.61
C TYR A 120 -9.03 -3.34 10.18
N THR A 121 -8.26 -3.33 11.27
CA THR A 121 -7.76 -4.54 11.89
C THR A 121 -8.87 -5.53 12.24
N ASP A 122 -9.99 -5.03 12.80
CA ASP A 122 -11.13 -5.86 13.16
C ASP A 122 -12.00 -6.21 11.94
N LEU A 123 -12.13 -5.31 10.98
CA LEU A 123 -12.81 -5.61 9.71
C LEU A 123 -12.13 -6.74 8.93
N ILE A 124 -10.79 -6.75 8.89
CA ILE A 124 -10.00 -7.82 8.26
C ILE A 124 -10.26 -9.14 8.97
N LYS A 125 -10.12 -9.19 10.30
CA LYS A 125 -10.34 -10.39 11.12
C LYS A 125 -11.75 -10.98 10.96
N ASN A 126 -12.75 -10.12 10.75
CA ASN A 126 -14.14 -10.50 10.58
C ASN A 126 -14.56 -10.75 9.13
N GLY A 127 -13.63 -10.67 8.15
CA GLY A 127 -13.91 -10.87 6.73
C GLY A 127 -14.81 -9.80 6.12
N LEU A 128 -14.83 -8.60 6.70
CA LEU A 128 -15.66 -7.48 6.27
C LEU A 128 -14.88 -6.47 5.39
N PHE A 129 -13.56 -6.53 5.36
CA PHE A 129 -12.70 -5.57 4.69
C PHE A 129 -13.18 -5.23 3.27
N HIS A 130 -13.25 -6.22 2.39
CA HIS A 130 -13.67 -6.00 1.00
C HIS A 130 -15.12 -5.52 0.85
N LYS A 131 -16.01 -5.92 1.77
CA LYS A 131 -17.42 -5.50 1.75
C LYS A 131 -17.60 -4.05 2.15
N MET A 132 -16.68 -3.52 2.96
CA MET A 132 -16.73 -2.17 3.51
C MET A 132 -15.62 -1.25 2.96
N ALA A 133 -14.92 -1.66 1.92
CA ALA A 133 -13.95 -0.81 1.21
C ALA A 133 -14.63 0.46 0.71
N ASN A 134 -13.88 1.57 0.64
CA ASN A 134 -14.45 2.87 0.28
C ASN A 134 -14.92 2.93 -1.17
N ALA A 135 -14.21 2.25 -2.07
CA ALA A 135 -14.58 2.17 -3.47
C ALA A 135 -14.13 0.83 -4.09
N TYR A 136 -14.59 0.58 -5.29
CA TYR A 136 -14.19 -0.59 -6.08
C TYR A 136 -13.64 -0.17 -7.45
N ILE A 137 -12.57 -0.85 -7.88
CA ILE A 137 -12.24 -1.03 -9.28
C ILE A 137 -12.71 -2.43 -9.66
N ILE A 138 -13.41 -2.55 -10.79
CA ILE A 138 -13.96 -3.82 -11.26
C ILE A 138 -13.46 -4.05 -12.68
N GLU A 139 -12.73 -5.12 -12.87
CA GLU A 139 -12.32 -5.58 -14.17
C GLU A 139 -13.32 -6.62 -14.68
N CYS A 140 -13.93 -6.36 -15.82
CA CYS A 140 -14.91 -7.22 -16.45
C CYS A 140 -14.36 -7.76 -17.76
N SER A 141 -14.45 -9.06 -17.98
CA SER A 141 -14.04 -9.74 -19.22
C SER A 141 -15.15 -10.65 -19.76
N LEU A 142 -15.07 -10.98 -21.05
CA LEU A 142 -15.97 -11.95 -21.68
C LEU A 142 -15.39 -13.37 -21.70
N ASP A 143 -14.07 -13.48 -21.66
CA ASP A 143 -13.32 -14.75 -21.78
C ASP A 143 -12.81 -15.29 -20.42
N GLY A 144 -13.07 -14.58 -19.34
CA GLY A 144 -12.64 -14.97 -17.98
C GLY A 144 -11.19 -14.62 -17.65
N THR A 145 -10.46 -13.95 -18.56
CA THR A 145 -9.10 -13.49 -18.27
C THR A 145 -9.13 -12.18 -17.50
N HIS A 146 -8.30 -12.08 -16.48
CA HIS A 146 -8.15 -10.89 -15.63
C HIS A 146 -6.68 -10.56 -15.40
N ASP A 147 -6.41 -9.35 -14.94
CA ASP A 147 -5.10 -8.96 -14.45
C ASP A 147 -4.69 -9.82 -13.24
N GLU A 148 -3.41 -10.14 -13.13
CA GLU A 148 -2.86 -11.01 -12.09
C GLU A 148 -2.49 -10.26 -10.80
N THR A 149 -2.70 -8.94 -10.76
CA THR A 149 -2.45 -8.12 -9.59
C THR A 149 -3.34 -8.55 -8.42
N LEU A 150 -2.70 -8.80 -7.29
CA LEU A 150 -3.34 -9.07 -5.99
C LEU A 150 -3.44 -7.82 -5.13
N HIS A 151 -2.40 -7.00 -5.16
CA HIS A 151 -2.30 -5.78 -4.37
C HIS A 151 -1.45 -4.76 -5.10
N ALA A 152 -1.78 -3.48 -4.95
CA ALA A 152 -0.93 -2.39 -5.39
C ALA A 152 -0.97 -1.24 -4.39
N THR A 153 0.20 -0.64 -4.17
CA THR A 153 0.38 0.63 -3.46
C THR A 153 0.83 1.68 -4.45
N VAL A 154 0.17 2.84 -4.48
CA VAL A 154 0.49 3.95 -5.39
C VAL A 154 0.95 5.14 -4.56
N SER A 155 2.17 5.61 -4.79
CA SER A 155 2.74 6.79 -4.11
C SER A 155 2.52 8.03 -4.97
N LEU A 156 1.36 8.67 -4.85
CA LEU A 156 1.02 9.90 -5.57
C LEU A 156 1.41 11.18 -4.83
N ASP A 157 1.73 11.08 -3.55
CA ASP A 157 2.16 12.15 -2.65
C ASP A 157 3.61 12.61 -2.89
N ARG A 158 4.32 11.95 -3.81
CA ARG A 158 5.71 12.22 -4.18
C ARG A 158 5.78 12.94 -5.51
N GLY A 159 6.87 13.68 -5.76
CA GLY A 159 7.11 14.28 -7.07
C GLY A 159 7.17 13.23 -8.19
N HIS A 160 6.94 13.64 -9.44
CA HIS A 160 6.87 12.76 -10.61
C HIS A 160 8.08 11.83 -10.77
N ASP A 161 9.25 12.28 -10.36
CA ASP A 161 10.51 11.53 -10.38
C ASP A 161 10.60 10.43 -9.28
N ASN A 162 9.69 10.44 -8.31
CA ASN A 162 9.68 9.51 -7.18
C ASN A 162 8.36 8.76 -7.01
N ALA A 163 7.33 9.06 -7.80
CA ALA A 163 6.04 8.39 -7.75
C ALA A 163 6.12 6.99 -8.36
N LEU A 164 5.88 5.97 -7.53
CA LEU A 164 5.95 4.56 -7.92
C LEU A 164 4.65 3.83 -7.60
N VAL A 165 4.31 2.86 -8.43
CA VAL A 165 3.41 1.77 -8.09
C VAL A 165 4.27 0.59 -7.60
N THR A 166 3.93 0.04 -6.44
CA THR A 166 4.46 -1.25 -5.98
C THR A 166 3.32 -2.25 -6.00
N GLY A 167 3.41 -3.29 -6.82
CA GLY A 167 2.37 -4.30 -6.95
C GLY A 167 2.84 -5.68 -6.55
N ILE A 168 1.91 -6.50 -6.04
CA ILE A 168 2.06 -7.94 -5.85
C ILE A 168 1.19 -8.59 -6.92
N CYS A 169 1.77 -9.43 -7.74
CA CYS A 169 1.05 -10.25 -8.71
C CYS A 169 1.27 -11.74 -8.44
N GLN A 170 0.38 -12.57 -8.98
CA GLN A 170 0.48 -14.03 -8.87
C GLN A 170 0.24 -14.67 -10.23
N HIS A 171 1.28 -15.30 -10.75
CA HIS A 171 1.22 -16.08 -11.99
C HIS A 171 1.47 -17.55 -11.69
N ASP A 172 0.60 -18.45 -12.14
CA ASP A 172 0.69 -19.90 -11.88
C ASP A 172 0.95 -20.26 -10.40
N GLY A 173 0.33 -19.54 -9.49
CA GLY A 173 0.49 -19.76 -8.04
C GLY A 173 1.75 -19.14 -7.43
N ILE A 174 2.66 -18.61 -8.23
CA ILE A 174 3.90 -17.96 -7.77
C ILE A 174 3.66 -16.46 -7.62
N LYS A 175 3.91 -15.95 -6.41
CA LYS A 175 3.84 -14.50 -6.16
C LYS A 175 5.17 -13.83 -6.48
N SER A 176 5.06 -12.66 -7.09
CA SER A 176 6.18 -11.76 -7.33
C SER A 176 5.79 -10.32 -7.00
N VAL A 177 6.79 -9.46 -6.84
CA VAL A 177 6.60 -8.05 -6.56
C VAL A 177 7.24 -7.25 -7.67
N TYR A 178 6.52 -6.23 -8.14
CA TYR A 178 7.06 -5.29 -9.11
C TYR A 178 6.98 -3.85 -8.58
N LYS A 179 7.89 -3.01 -9.05
CA LYS A 179 7.77 -1.56 -8.92
C LYS A 179 7.86 -0.93 -10.30
N LYS A 180 6.97 0.03 -10.55
CA LYS A 180 6.89 0.74 -11.83
C LYS A 180 6.73 2.23 -11.58
N ALA A 181 7.39 3.05 -12.37
CA ALA A 181 7.22 4.50 -12.32
C ALA A 181 5.80 4.88 -12.77
N VAL A 182 5.15 5.79 -12.02
CA VAL A 182 3.85 6.35 -12.40
C VAL A 182 4.02 7.30 -13.59
N TYR A 183 5.14 8.04 -13.62
CA TYR A 183 5.47 9.01 -14.65
C TYR A 183 6.81 8.66 -15.30
N PRO A 184 7.03 9.05 -16.57
CA PRO A 184 8.29 8.76 -17.27
C PRO A 184 9.54 9.28 -16.56
N GLU A 185 9.44 10.39 -15.83
CA GLU A 185 10.52 10.99 -15.06
C GLU A 185 11.05 10.07 -13.95
N GLY A 186 10.19 9.18 -13.46
CA GLY A 186 10.51 8.23 -12.39
C GLY A 186 11.27 6.98 -12.85
N ILE A 187 11.45 6.74 -14.15
CA ILE A 187 12.11 5.52 -14.66
C ILE A 187 13.54 5.40 -14.11
N LYS A 188 14.30 6.51 -14.08
CA LYS A 188 15.67 6.53 -13.53
C LYS A 188 15.74 6.15 -12.05
N LYS A 189 14.63 6.26 -11.31
CA LYS A 189 14.56 5.84 -9.92
C LYS A 189 14.75 4.34 -9.78
N LEU A 190 14.24 3.56 -10.73
CA LEU A 190 14.34 2.10 -10.72
C LEU A 190 15.80 1.65 -10.87
N ASP A 191 16.56 2.28 -11.77
CA ASP A 191 18.01 2.04 -11.90
C ASP A 191 18.75 2.39 -10.60
N THR A 192 18.44 3.56 -10.01
CA THR A 192 19.01 3.98 -8.74
C THR A 192 18.70 2.99 -7.59
N MET A 193 17.51 2.39 -7.60
CA MET A 193 17.15 1.37 -6.61
C MET A 193 17.98 0.10 -6.81
N GLN A 194 18.20 -0.33 -8.06
CA GLN A 194 19.07 -1.47 -8.36
C GLN A 194 20.51 -1.22 -7.91
N ASP A 195 21.08 -0.07 -8.27
CA ASP A 195 22.42 0.33 -7.85
C ASP A 195 22.56 0.35 -6.32
N ASN A 196 21.54 0.83 -5.60
CA ASN A 196 21.53 0.85 -4.15
C ASN A 196 21.54 -0.57 -3.56
N GLN A 197 20.73 -1.48 -4.10
CA GLN A 197 20.71 -2.88 -3.64
C GLN A 197 22.04 -3.58 -3.93
N ASP A 198 22.62 -3.38 -5.10
CA ASP A 198 23.91 -3.98 -5.47
C ASP A 198 25.05 -3.45 -4.58
N ASN A 199 25.05 -2.16 -4.26
CA ASN A 199 25.99 -1.58 -3.31
C ASN A 199 25.83 -2.16 -1.90
N LEU A 200 24.61 -2.30 -1.38
CA LEU A 200 24.36 -2.91 -0.07
C LEU A 200 24.78 -4.39 -0.05
N ARG A 201 24.44 -5.13 -1.10
CA ARG A 201 24.86 -6.55 -1.25
C ARG A 201 26.38 -6.70 -1.26
N SER A 202 27.11 -5.82 -1.96
CA SER A 202 28.59 -5.82 -2.00
C SER A 202 29.22 -5.61 -0.62
N ARG A 203 28.49 -5.02 0.32
CA ARG A 203 28.89 -4.80 1.71
C ARG A 203 28.44 -5.89 2.66
N GLY A 204 27.89 -6.98 2.15
CA GLY A 204 27.42 -8.12 2.94
C GLY A 204 26.11 -7.87 3.67
N ILE A 205 25.33 -6.86 3.26
CA ILE A 205 23.99 -6.64 3.76
C ILE A 205 23.04 -7.53 2.98
N ASN A 206 22.17 -8.24 3.69
CA ASN A 206 21.19 -9.12 3.09
C ASN A 206 20.09 -8.26 2.44
N VAL A 207 19.98 -8.32 1.13
CA VAL A 207 18.98 -7.60 0.32
C VAL A 207 18.20 -8.56 -0.55
N VAL A 208 16.95 -8.22 -0.83
CA VAL A 208 16.09 -9.00 -1.73
C VAL A 208 16.77 -9.12 -3.09
N ASP A 209 16.72 -10.31 -3.69
CA ASP A 209 17.20 -10.48 -5.05
C ASP A 209 16.28 -9.74 -6.03
N SER A 210 16.85 -8.86 -6.84
CA SER A 210 16.08 -7.94 -7.69
C SER A 210 16.81 -7.67 -9.00
N HIS A 211 16.03 -7.27 -10.00
CA HIS A 211 16.56 -6.81 -11.27
C HIS A 211 15.59 -5.84 -11.95
N VAL A 212 16.13 -5.00 -12.82
CA VAL A 212 15.34 -4.13 -13.70
C VAL A 212 15.15 -4.83 -15.04
N ASP A 213 13.90 -4.92 -15.49
CA ASP A 213 13.53 -5.38 -16.82
C ASP A 213 12.69 -4.29 -17.51
N GLY A 214 13.30 -3.58 -18.46
CA GLY A 214 12.72 -2.43 -19.13
C GLY A 214 12.37 -1.29 -18.15
N ASP A 215 11.08 -1.01 -17.98
CA ASP A 215 10.56 0.04 -17.09
C ASP A 215 10.00 -0.53 -15.76
N VAL A 216 10.37 -1.76 -15.43
CA VAL A 216 9.87 -2.47 -14.23
C VAL A 216 11.05 -2.98 -13.40
N PHE A 217 10.99 -2.75 -12.09
CA PHE A 217 11.87 -3.34 -11.10
C PHE A 217 11.18 -4.55 -10.49
N LEU A 218 11.77 -5.74 -10.65
CA LEU A 218 11.19 -7.02 -10.26
C LEU A 218 11.94 -7.62 -9.07
N MET A 219 11.19 -8.28 -8.18
CA MET A 219 11.74 -9.03 -7.04
C MET A 219 10.78 -10.16 -6.64
N PRO A 220 11.30 -11.24 -6.00
CA PRO A 220 10.44 -12.29 -5.45
C PRO A 220 9.56 -11.75 -4.32
N PHE A 221 8.42 -12.38 -4.11
CA PHE A 221 7.61 -12.14 -2.92
C PHE A 221 8.27 -12.80 -1.71
N ILE A 222 8.53 -12.03 -0.68
CA ILE A 222 9.12 -12.52 0.58
C ILE A 222 7.99 -12.79 1.58
N ASP A 223 7.77 -14.08 1.86
CA ASP A 223 6.77 -14.53 2.84
C ASP A 223 7.39 -14.60 4.25
N LYS A 224 7.82 -13.45 4.75
CA LYS A 224 8.39 -13.27 6.10
C LYS A 224 7.76 -12.03 6.74
N PRO A 225 7.66 -11.98 8.06
CA PRO A 225 7.13 -10.81 8.75
C PRO A 225 8.00 -9.57 8.53
N ILE A 226 7.37 -8.39 8.61
CA ILE A 226 8.09 -7.11 8.61
C ILE A 226 8.83 -6.98 9.96
N ALA A 227 10.10 -6.57 9.91
CA ALA A 227 10.95 -6.48 11.10
C ALA A 227 10.38 -5.55 12.19
N MET A 228 9.65 -4.49 11.82
CA MET A 228 8.96 -3.62 12.78
C MET A 228 7.99 -4.39 13.68
N ASN A 229 7.25 -5.37 13.13
CA ASN A 229 6.29 -6.14 13.92
C ASN A 229 6.99 -7.05 14.92
N GLU A 230 8.10 -7.67 14.52
CA GLU A 230 8.93 -8.49 15.41
C GLU A 230 9.58 -7.64 16.51
N LEU A 231 10.12 -6.48 16.16
CA LEU A 231 10.69 -5.56 17.15
C LEU A 231 9.65 -5.06 18.16
N LYS A 232 8.44 -4.74 17.73
CA LYS A 232 7.32 -4.40 18.65
C LYS A 232 6.97 -5.55 19.59
N ALA A 233 6.98 -6.79 19.10
CA ALA A 233 6.70 -7.98 19.91
C ALA A 233 7.82 -8.25 20.92
N VAL A 234 9.08 -8.12 20.50
CA VAL A 234 10.27 -8.29 21.35
C VAL A 234 10.32 -7.20 22.43
N ALA A 235 10.08 -5.92 22.08
CA ALA A 235 10.09 -4.82 23.04
C ALA A 235 9.08 -5.00 24.18
N LYS A 236 7.91 -5.62 23.89
CA LYS A 236 6.90 -5.94 24.92
C LYS A 236 7.30 -7.10 25.83
N ARG A 237 8.17 -8.00 25.37
CA ARG A 237 8.54 -9.22 26.05
C ARG A 237 9.86 -9.10 26.80
N ASN A 238 10.88 -8.51 26.16
CA ASN A 238 12.25 -8.48 26.69
C ASN A 238 12.99 -7.24 26.14
N LEU A 239 13.26 -6.29 27.02
CA LEU A 239 13.95 -5.04 26.65
C LEU A 239 15.40 -5.29 26.21
N ASP A 240 16.12 -6.21 26.85
CA ASP A 240 17.52 -6.47 26.50
C ASP A 240 17.64 -7.09 25.10
N GLU A 241 16.74 -8.00 24.73
CA GLU A 241 16.67 -8.53 23.36
C GLU A 241 16.32 -7.44 22.35
N TYR A 242 15.42 -6.52 22.70
CA TYR A 242 15.08 -5.41 21.83
C TYR A 242 16.28 -4.49 21.60
N LEU A 243 17.02 -4.12 22.66
CA LEU A 243 18.22 -3.30 22.55
C LEU A 243 19.31 -3.98 21.71
N ALA A 244 19.52 -5.30 21.92
CA ALA A 244 20.46 -6.07 21.12
C ALA A 244 20.05 -6.10 19.62
N ALA A 245 18.75 -6.18 19.31
CA ALA A 245 18.26 -6.10 17.94
C ALA A 245 18.47 -4.71 17.32
N MET A 246 18.30 -3.64 18.10
CA MET A 246 18.59 -2.27 17.66
C MET A 246 20.09 -2.06 17.41
N ASP A 247 20.98 -2.65 18.23
CA ASP A 247 22.42 -2.61 18.02
C ASP A 247 22.81 -3.29 16.69
N VAL A 248 22.21 -4.43 16.37
CA VAL A 248 22.41 -5.11 15.07
C VAL A 248 22.00 -4.22 13.91
N MET A 249 20.83 -3.57 13.98
CA MET A 249 20.39 -2.65 12.94
C MET A 249 21.29 -1.43 12.80
N TYR A 250 21.75 -0.89 13.92
CA TYR A 250 22.72 0.20 13.92
C TYR A 250 24.04 -0.20 13.22
N GLU A 251 24.56 -1.39 13.51
CA GLU A 251 25.74 -1.92 12.82
C GLU A 251 25.51 -2.11 11.31
N LEU A 252 24.32 -2.59 10.89
CA LEU A 252 23.98 -2.70 9.47
C LEU A 252 23.99 -1.32 8.79
N ILE A 253 23.43 -0.30 9.44
CA ILE A 253 23.45 1.08 8.93
C ILE A 253 24.90 1.59 8.82
N LEU A 254 25.72 1.40 9.85
CA LEU A 254 27.14 1.80 9.80
C LEU A 254 27.94 1.12 8.69
N ASN A 255 27.62 -0.14 8.40
CA ASN A 255 28.26 -0.91 7.35
C ASN A 255 27.71 -0.63 5.94
N SER A 256 26.63 0.12 5.83
CA SER A 256 25.94 0.35 4.54
C SER A 256 26.73 1.25 3.58
N SER A 257 27.68 2.05 4.09
CA SER A 257 28.48 2.98 3.29
C SER A 257 29.87 3.17 3.90
N GLU A 258 30.77 3.85 3.17
CA GLU A 258 32.06 4.26 3.69
C GLU A 258 31.89 5.34 4.77
N HIS A 259 32.81 5.31 5.75
CA HIS A 259 32.93 6.42 6.68
C HIS A 259 33.52 7.64 5.97
N SER A 260 33.08 8.81 6.38
CA SER A 260 33.55 10.09 5.84
C SER A 260 33.95 11.04 6.97
N ASP A 261 35.07 11.72 6.82
CA ASP A 261 35.44 12.81 7.70
C ASP A 261 34.89 14.17 7.22
N ILE A 262 34.23 14.17 6.06
CA ILE A 262 33.69 15.39 5.44
C ILE A 262 32.31 15.68 6.00
N ILE A 263 32.21 16.78 6.75
CA ILE A 263 30.92 17.32 7.25
C ILE A 263 30.72 18.67 6.58
N SER A 264 29.55 18.87 5.98
CA SER A 264 29.23 20.19 5.39
C SER A 264 29.16 21.27 6.47
N GLU A 265 29.49 22.52 6.11
CA GLU A 265 29.34 23.66 7.04
C GLU A 265 27.88 23.84 7.51
N LYS A 266 26.92 23.50 6.66
CA LYS A 266 25.50 23.51 7.02
C LYS A 266 25.19 22.48 8.12
N ASP A 267 25.75 21.29 8.04
CA ASP A 267 25.51 20.22 9.01
C ASP A 267 26.25 20.51 10.33
N LYS A 268 27.47 21.04 10.28
CA LYS A 268 28.18 21.52 11.47
C LYS A 268 27.38 22.58 12.21
N ASN A 269 26.82 23.53 11.48
CA ASN A 269 26.01 24.61 12.07
C ASN A 269 24.67 24.05 12.63
N SER A 270 24.06 23.09 11.94
CA SER A 270 22.81 22.43 12.40
C SER A 270 23.03 21.56 13.64
N ALA A 271 24.21 20.97 13.79
CA ALA A 271 24.57 20.18 14.96
C ALA A 271 24.68 21.01 16.24
N ASN A 272 24.89 22.32 16.11
CA ASN A 272 24.95 23.25 17.24
C ASN A 272 25.88 22.75 18.37
N GLY A 273 27.07 22.26 17.99
CA GLY A 273 28.09 21.71 18.89
C GLY A 273 27.82 20.32 19.45
N ARG A 274 26.80 19.64 18.99
CA ARG A 274 26.54 18.24 19.37
C ARG A 274 27.48 17.29 18.59
N ASP A 275 27.86 16.19 19.22
CA ASP A 275 28.52 15.09 18.53
C ASP A 275 27.52 14.45 17.55
N LEU A 276 27.87 14.41 16.28
CA LEU A 276 27.06 13.78 15.22
C LEU A 276 27.27 12.27 15.12
N GLY A 277 28.25 11.74 15.88
CA GLY A 277 28.65 10.34 15.72
C GLY A 277 29.33 10.04 14.38
N PRO A 278 29.39 8.76 13.96
CA PRO A 278 30.00 8.36 12.70
C PRO A 278 29.27 8.97 11.49
N ILE A 279 30.03 9.58 10.60
CA ILE A 279 29.52 10.15 9.35
C ILE A 279 29.70 9.12 8.22
N LEU A 280 28.67 8.92 7.43
CA LEU A 280 28.70 8.04 6.27
C LEU A 280 28.74 8.85 4.97
N SER A 281 29.47 8.38 3.98
CA SER A 281 29.57 9.01 2.67
C SER A 281 28.25 8.98 1.89
N LYS A 282 27.39 7.99 2.18
CA LYS A 282 26.05 7.84 1.63
C LYS A 282 25.08 7.34 2.70
N GLY A 283 23.93 7.95 2.80
CA GLY A 283 22.85 7.53 3.68
C GLY A 283 21.76 6.76 2.91
N TYR A 284 21.40 5.58 3.39
CA TYR A 284 20.26 4.80 2.88
C TYR A 284 19.09 4.99 3.85
N ILE A 285 18.28 6.03 3.60
CA ILE A 285 17.20 6.45 4.49
C ILE A 285 16.16 5.33 4.68
N ASP A 286 15.97 4.48 3.67
CA ASP A 286 15.01 3.39 3.68
C ASP A 286 15.46 2.15 4.47
N MET A 287 16.67 2.14 5.05
CA MET A 287 17.12 1.09 5.97
C MET A 287 16.45 1.20 7.33
N MET A 288 15.14 1.02 7.35
CA MET A 288 14.29 1.08 8.54
C MET A 288 13.59 -0.25 8.78
N PRO A 289 13.23 -0.58 10.04
CA PRO A 289 12.51 -1.81 10.37
C PRO A 289 11.20 -2.01 9.60
N LEU A 290 10.57 -0.92 9.16
CA LEU A 290 9.34 -0.96 8.39
C LEU A 290 9.55 -1.43 6.94
N ASN A 291 10.76 -1.23 6.41
CA ASN A 291 11.14 -1.52 5.03
C ASN A 291 12.01 -2.77 4.90
N CYS A 292 12.09 -3.59 5.93
CA CYS A 292 12.78 -4.87 5.84
C CYS A 292 11.96 -6.01 6.41
N PHE A 293 12.20 -7.23 5.90
CA PHE A 293 11.62 -8.46 6.42
C PHE A 293 12.53 -9.05 7.49
N TYR A 294 11.98 -9.89 8.35
CA TYR A 294 12.70 -10.56 9.42
C TYR A 294 12.63 -12.07 9.28
N ASP A 295 13.78 -12.71 9.16
CA ASP A 295 13.93 -14.17 9.09
C ASP A 295 14.55 -14.71 10.38
N ALA A 296 13.71 -15.18 11.31
CA ALA A 296 14.15 -15.74 12.59
C ALA A 296 14.99 -17.02 12.47
N GLU A 297 14.94 -17.71 11.33
CA GLU A 297 15.67 -18.96 11.09
C GLU A 297 17.17 -18.75 10.84
N GLN A 298 17.56 -17.53 10.48
CA GLN A 298 18.97 -17.18 10.23
C GLN A 298 19.78 -17.21 11.53
N LYS A 299 20.93 -17.91 11.48
CA LYS A 299 21.82 -18.07 12.63
C LYS A 299 22.55 -16.77 12.98
N ASN A 300 23.06 -16.09 11.97
CA ASN A 300 23.73 -14.80 12.15
C ASN A 300 22.65 -13.71 12.35
N PRO A 301 22.70 -12.92 13.43
CA PRO A 301 21.71 -11.88 13.69
C PRO A 301 21.57 -10.83 12.58
N LYS A 302 22.66 -10.51 11.86
CA LYS A 302 22.63 -9.54 10.75
C LYS A 302 21.88 -10.06 9.53
N ASP A 303 21.94 -11.37 9.26
CA ASP A 303 21.30 -11.97 8.10
C ASP A 303 19.77 -12.15 8.30
N ARG A 304 19.29 -11.92 9.53
CA ARG A 304 17.85 -11.93 9.83
C ARG A 304 17.09 -10.78 9.21
N TYR A 305 17.77 -9.68 8.88
CA TYR A 305 17.17 -8.49 8.30
C TYR A 305 17.38 -8.49 6.78
N ILE A 306 16.29 -8.57 6.02
CA ILE A 306 16.29 -8.63 4.55
C ILE A 306 15.71 -7.30 4.03
N TYR A 307 16.56 -6.49 3.44
CA TYR A 307 16.20 -5.16 2.90
C TYR A 307 15.79 -5.19 1.43
#